data_aa7d638de380617f4a99873ed60e1a30
#
_entry.id   aa7d638de380617f4a99873ed60e1a30
#
_cell.length_a   1.000
_cell.length_b   1.000
_cell.length_c   1.000
_cell.angle_alpha   90.00
_cell.angle_beta   90.00
_cell.angle_gamma   90.00
#
_symmetry.space_group_name_H-M   'P 1'
#
loop_
_entity.id
_entity.type
_entity.pdbx_description
1 polymer ?
#
loop_
_entity_poly.entity_id
_entity_poly.type
_entity_poly.pdbx_seq_one_letter_code
_entity_poly.pdbx_strand_id
1 'polypeptide(L)'
;EAELKKDYNFRLERRNEYLVKYKPMEDVVLFTEELLKQDYYYALLFNGMSYLFKTRKEMDRYHTLLTEINKLYTKGILSARLYDVADEAERYIAYGIAFKDKKNPSIEEIMAAMGESEMNQYLYTKLIAGSLCTNDTLAFHEKRTQFDSIVKMSHLRAQVMQIYNQTKSYLKNPQPVSDNLLY
;
A
#
# COMPACT_ATOMS: atom_id res chain seq x y z
N GLU A 1 -4.18 -8.19 -19.40
CA GLU A 1 -2.84 -7.60 -19.28
C GLU A 1 -2.45 -6.78 -20.53
N ALA A 2 -2.58 -7.33 -21.75
CA ALA A 2 -2.27 -6.59 -22.97
C ALA A 2 -3.05 -5.29 -23.11
N GLU A 3 -4.33 -5.28 -22.74
CA GLU A 3 -5.16 -4.07 -22.74
C GLU A 3 -4.70 -3.05 -21.69
N LEU A 4 -4.36 -3.49 -20.49
CA LEU A 4 -3.82 -2.61 -19.44
C LEU A 4 -2.51 -1.96 -19.87
N LYS A 5 -1.63 -2.74 -20.51
CA LYS A 5 -0.39 -2.20 -21.06
C LYS A 5 -0.63 -1.20 -22.19
N LYS A 6 -1.62 -1.45 -23.03
CA LYS A 6 -2.04 -0.52 -24.09
C LYS A 6 -2.58 0.77 -23.52
N ASP A 7 -3.45 0.72 -22.51
CA ASP A 7 -3.98 1.90 -21.82
C ASP A 7 -2.86 2.69 -21.12
N TYR A 8 -1.96 2.01 -20.42
CA TYR A 8 -0.80 2.66 -19.80
C TYR A 8 0.08 3.39 -20.83
N ASN A 9 0.40 2.76 -21.96
CA ASN A 9 1.20 3.39 -23.02
C ASN A 9 0.48 4.60 -23.62
N PHE A 10 -0.83 4.51 -23.84
CA PHE A 10 -1.62 5.63 -24.33
C PHE A 10 -1.59 6.83 -23.36
N ARG A 11 -1.75 6.57 -22.05
CA ARG A 11 -1.67 7.64 -21.02
C ARG A 11 -0.27 8.24 -20.96
N LEU A 12 0.77 7.42 -21.10
CA LEU A 12 2.16 7.87 -21.13
C LEU A 12 2.44 8.78 -22.34
N GLU A 13 1.92 8.44 -23.52
CA GLU A 13 2.02 9.28 -24.72
C GLU A 13 1.33 10.63 -24.50
N ARG A 14 0.09 10.64 -23.99
CA ARG A 14 -0.65 11.87 -23.69
C ARG A 14 0.07 12.74 -22.67
N ARG A 15 0.62 12.13 -21.63
CA ARG A 15 1.47 12.84 -20.66
C ARG A 15 2.68 13.48 -21.37
N ASN A 16 3.38 12.77 -22.23
CA ASN A 16 4.55 13.28 -22.93
C ASN A 16 4.20 14.44 -23.86
N GLU A 17 3.09 14.38 -24.59
CA GLU A 17 2.56 15.50 -25.38
C GLU A 17 2.32 16.75 -24.50
N TYR A 18 1.71 16.55 -23.31
CA TYR A 18 1.50 17.62 -22.35
C TYR A 18 2.83 18.24 -21.87
N LEU A 19 3.82 17.40 -21.50
CA LEU A 19 5.11 17.86 -21.03
C LEU A 19 5.86 18.69 -22.09
N VAL A 20 5.82 18.28 -23.35
CA VAL A 20 6.40 19.02 -24.47
C VAL A 20 5.73 20.38 -24.65
N LYS A 21 4.40 20.41 -24.54
CA LYS A 21 3.61 21.63 -24.76
C LYS A 21 3.74 22.66 -23.65
N TYR A 22 3.71 22.22 -22.40
CA TYR A 22 3.59 23.12 -21.24
C TYR A 22 4.87 23.27 -20.42
N LYS A 23 5.87 22.42 -20.63
CA LYS A 23 7.19 22.42 -19.96
C LYS A 23 7.08 22.66 -18.45
N PRO A 24 6.32 21.82 -17.71
CA PRO A 24 6.13 21.97 -16.29
C PRO A 24 7.44 21.78 -15.52
N MET A 25 7.46 22.14 -14.23
CA MET A 25 8.60 21.90 -13.34
C MET A 25 8.94 20.41 -13.26
N GLU A 26 10.20 20.10 -13.01
CA GLU A 26 10.71 18.73 -12.94
C GLU A 26 9.95 17.86 -11.95
N ASP A 27 9.59 18.40 -10.79
CA ASP A 27 8.80 17.71 -9.78
C ASP A 27 7.44 17.23 -10.31
N VAL A 28 6.77 18.03 -11.17
CA VAL A 28 5.52 17.65 -11.81
C VAL A 28 5.74 16.52 -12.80
N VAL A 29 6.86 16.55 -13.51
CA VAL A 29 7.25 15.50 -14.47
C VAL A 29 7.43 14.17 -13.74
N LEU A 30 8.22 14.16 -12.67
CA LEU A 30 8.49 12.96 -11.86
C LEU A 30 7.22 12.44 -11.19
N PHE A 31 6.46 13.33 -10.56
CA PHE A 31 5.22 12.97 -9.87
C PHE A 31 4.21 12.30 -10.80
N THR A 32 3.96 12.89 -11.98
CA THR A 32 2.98 12.35 -12.94
C THR A 32 3.42 11.01 -13.53
N GLU A 33 4.72 10.78 -13.69
CA GLU A 33 5.25 9.50 -14.14
C GLU A 33 5.03 8.40 -13.10
N GLU A 34 5.33 8.69 -11.85
CA GLU A 34 5.15 7.72 -10.77
C GLU A 34 3.67 7.41 -10.52
N LEU A 35 2.78 8.39 -10.60
CA LEU A 35 1.33 8.14 -10.52
C LEU A 35 0.83 7.19 -11.60
N LEU A 36 1.26 7.38 -12.85
CA LEU A 36 0.87 6.47 -13.94
C LEU A 36 1.37 5.04 -13.70
N LYS A 37 2.58 4.88 -13.18
CA LYS A 37 3.12 3.56 -12.83
C LYS A 37 2.32 2.92 -11.69
N GLN A 38 2.00 3.68 -10.66
CA GLN A 38 1.21 3.21 -9.52
C GLN A 38 -0.19 2.77 -9.96
N ASP A 39 -0.87 3.56 -10.80
CA ASP A 39 -2.17 3.18 -11.37
C ASP A 39 -2.09 1.90 -12.21
N TYR A 40 -1.05 1.75 -13.01
CA TYR A 40 -0.84 0.57 -13.83
C TYR A 40 -0.64 -0.70 -12.97
N TYR A 41 0.21 -0.63 -11.95
CA TYR A 41 0.46 -1.78 -11.06
C TYR A 41 -0.75 -2.11 -10.20
N TYR A 42 -1.48 -1.10 -9.71
CA TYR A 42 -2.75 -1.32 -9.05
C TYR A 42 -3.73 -2.09 -9.95
N ALA A 43 -3.90 -1.63 -11.19
CA ALA A 43 -4.79 -2.30 -12.14
C ALA A 43 -4.35 -3.73 -12.47
N LEU A 44 -3.04 -4.00 -12.56
CA LEU A 44 -2.51 -5.35 -12.74
C LEU A 44 -2.85 -6.26 -11.58
N LEU A 45 -2.64 -5.82 -10.32
CA LEU A 45 -2.95 -6.59 -9.13
C LEU A 45 -4.45 -6.83 -9.00
N PHE A 46 -5.26 -5.79 -9.15
CA PHE A 46 -6.73 -5.87 -9.06
C PHE A 46 -7.32 -6.84 -10.08
N ASN A 47 -6.88 -6.76 -11.34
CA ASN A 47 -7.32 -7.69 -12.37
C ASN A 47 -6.75 -9.11 -12.15
N GLY A 48 -5.52 -9.21 -11.63
CA GLY A 48 -4.93 -10.48 -11.21
C GLY A 48 -5.76 -11.15 -10.14
N MET A 49 -6.19 -10.44 -9.11
CA MET A 49 -7.09 -10.94 -8.07
C MET A 49 -8.43 -11.41 -8.66
N SER A 50 -9.03 -10.62 -9.54
CA SER A 50 -10.27 -11.02 -10.22
C SER A 50 -10.10 -12.29 -11.04
N TYR A 51 -8.96 -12.48 -11.69
CA TYR A 51 -8.64 -13.71 -12.42
C TYR A 51 -8.51 -14.91 -11.47
N LEU A 52 -7.76 -14.76 -10.37
CA LEU A 52 -7.58 -15.81 -9.36
C LEU A 52 -8.91 -16.27 -8.77
N PHE A 53 -9.77 -15.33 -8.40
CA PHE A 53 -11.11 -15.64 -7.86
C PHE A 53 -12.00 -16.39 -8.86
N LYS A 54 -11.94 -16.01 -10.14
CA LYS A 54 -12.77 -16.64 -11.20
C LYS A 54 -12.25 -18.01 -11.58
N THR A 55 -10.96 -18.14 -11.78
CA THR A 55 -10.36 -19.36 -12.39
C THR A 55 -9.86 -20.35 -11.36
N ARG A 56 -9.64 -19.91 -10.13
CA ARG A 56 -9.00 -20.72 -9.08
C ARG A 56 -7.60 -21.24 -9.47
N LYS A 57 -6.90 -20.51 -10.33
CA LYS A 57 -5.54 -20.81 -10.79
C LYS A 57 -4.57 -19.76 -10.27
N GLU A 58 -3.40 -20.20 -9.83
CA GLU A 58 -2.31 -19.32 -9.46
C GLU A 58 -1.73 -18.62 -10.70
N MET A 59 -1.19 -17.42 -10.53
CA MET A 59 -0.51 -16.69 -11.60
C MET A 59 1.00 -16.89 -11.48
N ASP A 60 1.62 -17.39 -12.55
CA ASP A 60 3.06 -17.72 -12.60
C ASP A 60 4.00 -16.50 -12.44
N ARG A 61 3.46 -15.27 -12.52
CA ARG A 61 4.24 -14.02 -12.57
C ARG A 61 4.37 -13.29 -11.24
N TYR A 62 3.86 -13.88 -10.21
CA TYR A 62 3.74 -13.30 -8.88
C TYR A 62 5.04 -12.66 -8.35
N HIS A 63 6.14 -13.40 -8.31
CA HIS A 63 7.40 -12.91 -7.76
C HIS A 63 8.01 -11.75 -8.56
N THR A 64 7.94 -11.82 -9.88
CA THR A 64 8.44 -10.78 -10.78
C THR A 64 7.63 -9.48 -10.58
N LEU A 65 6.30 -9.60 -10.52
CA LEU A 65 5.40 -8.47 -10.34
C LEU A 65 5.65 -7.77 -8.99
N LEU A 66 5.79 -8.52 -7.90
CA LEU A 66 6.10 -7.95 -6.59
C LEU A 66 7.46 -7.24 -6.55
N THR A 67 8.47 -7.78 -7.21
CA THR A 67 9.79 -7.14 -7.31
C THR A 67 9.71 -5.81 -8.06
N GLU A 68 8.93 -5.73 -9.13
CA GLU A 68 8.72 -4.49 -9.87
C GLU A 68 7.93 -3.47 -9.06
N ILE A 69 6.86 -3.90 -8.38
CA ILE A 69 6.03 -3.05 -7.52
C ILE A 69 6.87 -2.47 -6.39
N ASN A 70 7.73 -3.27 -5.75
CA ASN A 70 8.57 -2.79 -4.65
C ASN A 70 9.44 -1.59 -5.05
N LYS A 71 9.88 -1.49 -6.31
CA LYS A 71 10.64 -0.35 -6.81
C LYS A 71 9.89 0.98 -6.75
N LEU A 72 8.55 0.97 -6.71
CA LEU A 72 7.75 2.20 -6.59
C LEU A 72 7.97 2.87 -5.25
N TYR A 73 8.19 2.10 -4.20
CA TYR A 73 8.31 2.60 -2.83
C TYR A 73 9.67 3.22 -2.53
N THR A 74 10.71 2.86 -3.29
CA THR A 74 12.08 3.36 -3.08
C THR A 74 12.25 4.82 -3.50
N LYS A 75 11.34 5.36 -4.30
CA LYS A 75 11.46 6.72 -4.86
C LYS A 75 10.93 7.83 -3.97
N GLY A 76 10.27 7.50 -2.86
CA GLY A 76 9.77 8.47 -1.89
C GLY A 76 8.64 9.38 -2.38
N ILE A 77 8.06 9.11 -3.54
CA ILE A 77 6.90 9.85 -4.04
C ILE A 77 5.65 9.29 -3.40
N LEU A 78 5.19 9.98 -2.36
CA LEU A 78 4.04 9.56 -1.57
C LEU A 78 2.75 9.88 -2.29
N SER A 79 1.89 8.87 -2.43
CA SER A 79 0.51 9.04 -2.84
C SER A 79 -0.39 8.04 -2.11
N ALA A 80 -1.67 8.36 -2.02
CA ALA A 80 -2.67 7.42 -1.50
C ALA A 80 -2.67 6.10 -2.30
N ARG A 81 -2.35 6.15 -3.59
CA ARG A 81 -2.30 4.98 -4.47
C ARG A 81 -1.24 3.95 -4.04
N LEU A 82 -0.14 4.36 -3.40
CA LEU A 82 0.83 3.40 -2.87
C LEU A 82 0.23 2.49 -1.80
N TYR A 83 -0.65 3.03 -0.94
CA TYR A 83 -1.37 2.21 0.04
C TYR A 83 -2.32 1.22 -0.66
N ASP A 84 -3.05 1.68 -1.68
CA ASP A 84 -3.93 0.80 -2.46
C ASP A 84 -3.14 -0.33 -3.14
N VAL A 85 -1.96 -0.02 -3.69
CA VAL A 85 -1.07 -1.02 -4.31
C VAL A 85 -0.58 -2.03 -3.26
N ALA A 86 -0.21 -1.57 -2.05
CA ALA A 86 0.23 -2.46 -0.98
C ALA A 86 -0.91 -3.39 -0.52
N ASP A 87 -2.14 -2.86 -0.42
CA ASP A 87 -3.32 -3.64 -0.08
C ASP A 87 -3.65 -4.73 -1.10
N GLU A 88 -3.60 -4.38 -2.39
CA GLU A 88 -3.85 -5.37 -3.43
C GLU A 88 -2.72 -6.42 -3.49
N ALA A 89 -1.47 -6.02 -3.23
CA ALA A 89 -0.35 -6.95 -3.11
C ALA A 89 -0.55 -7.91 -1.93
N GLU A 90 -0.97 -7.39 -0.76
CA GLU A 90 -1.30 -8.21 0.41
C GLU A 90 -2.37 -9.26 0.08
N ARG A 91 -3.48 -8.82 -0.51
CA ARG A 91 -4.58 -9.72 -0.90
C ARG A 91 -4.12 -10.78 -1.88
N TYR A 92 -3.31 -10.39 -2.85
CA TYR A 92 -2.75 -11.30 -3.85
C TYR A 92 -1.87 -12.38 -3.20
N ILE A 93 -1.00 -11.98 -2.27
CA ILE A 93 -0.14 -12.89 -1.51
C ILE A 93 -0.97 -13.82 -0.62
N ALA A 94 -1.89 -13.24 0.15
CA ALA A 94 -2.76 -14.00 1.05
C ALA A 94 -3.56 -15.06 0.29
N TYR A 95 -4.09 -14.70 -0.88
CA TYR A 95 -4.81 -15.65 -1.72
C TYR A 95 -3.90 -16.75 -2.27
N GLY A 96 -2.69 -16.40 -2.72
CA GLY A 96 -1.71 -17.37 -3.23
C GLY A 96 -1.35 -18.41 -2.15
N ILE A 97 -1.08 -17.96 -0.92
CA ILE A 97 -0.80 -18.86 0.21
C ILE A 97 -2.03 -19.72 0.53
N ALA A 98 -3.22 -19.10 0.65
CA ALA A 98 -4.45 -19.83 0.95
C ALA A 98 -4.78 -20.88 -0.12
N PHE A 99 -4.54 -20.57 -1.38
CA PHE A 99 -4.76 -21.50 -2.48
C PHE A 99 -3.79 -22.70 -2.42
N LYS A 100 -2.51 -22.44 -2.15
CA LYS A 100 -1.48 -23.47 -2.06
C LYS A 100 -1.61 -24.34 -0.82
N ASP A 101 -1.72 -23.71 0.35
CA ASP A 101 -1.61 -24.39 1.64
C ASP A 101 -2.99 -24.77 2.22
N LYS A 102 -4.08 -24.44 1.52
CA LYS A 102 -5.47 -24.72 1.94
C LYS A 102 -5.83 -24.17 3.32
N LYS A 103 -5.18 -23.07 3.73
CA LYS A 103 -5.43 -22.37 5.00
C LYS A 103 -5.40 -20.87 4.80
N ASN A 104 -6.05 -20.12 5.67
CA ASN A 104 -5.90 -18.67 5.71
C ASN A 104 -4.52 -18.33 6.28
N PRO A 105 -3.72 -17.53 5.58
CA PRO A 105 -2.40 -17.14 6.09
C PRO A 105 -2.52 -16.18 7.27
N SER A 106 -1.55 -16.27 8.19
CA SER A 106 -1.35 -15.21 9.17
C SER A 106 -0.70 -13.98 8.53
N ILE A 107 -0.73 -12.86 9.25
CA ILE A 107 -0.09 -11.64 8.77
C ILE A 107 1.43 -11.81 8.68
N GLU A 108 2.01 -12.59 9.59
CA GLU A 108 3.43 -12.90 9.61
C GLU A 108 3.84 -13.71 8.38
N GLU A 109 3.00 -14.66 7.94
CA GLU A 109 3.23 -15.42 6.70
C GLU A 109 3.15 -14.52 5.45
N ILE A 110 2.19 -13.60 5.40
CA ILE A 110 2.08 -12.61 4.32
C ILE A 110 3.32 -11.71 4.29
N MET A 111 3.71 -11.17 5.45
CA MET A 111 4.89 -10.31 5.56
C MET A 111 6.18 -11.04 5.20
N ALA A 112 6.32 -12.30 5.61
CA ALA A 112 7.47 -13.13 5.25
C ALA A 112 7.54 -13.37 3.73
N ALA A 113 6.40 -13.58 3.07
CA ALA A 113 6.32 -13.75 1.62
C ALA A 113 6.66 -12.45 0.86
N MET A 114 6.37 -11.29 1.43
CA MET A 114 6.76 -9.98 0.87
C MET A 114 8.25 -9.68 1.05
N GLY A 115 8.90 -10.33 2.01
CA GLY A 115 10.31 -10.12 2.34
C GLY A 115 10.62 -8.76 2.96
N GLU A 116 11.90 -8.43 3.10
CA GLU A 116 12.36 -7.12 3.55
C GLU A 116 12.24 -6.11 2.39
N SER A 117 11.14 -5.38 2.37
CA SER A 117 10.84 -4.44 1.29
C SER A 117 10.20 -3.17 1.84
N GLU A 118 10.31 -2.08 1.10
CA GLU A 118 9.62 -0.83 1.44
C GLU A 118 8.10 -1.04 1.45
N MET A 119 7.57 -1.83 0.53
CA MET A 119 6.14 -2.19 0.49
C MET A 119 5.71 -2.86 1.80
N ASN A 120 6.53 -3.73 2.36
CA ASN A 120 6.28 -4.37 3.65
C ASN A 120 6.21 -3.35 4.80
N GLN A 121 7.06 -2.31 4.76
CA GLN A 121 7.01 -1.21 5.74
C GLN A 121 5.68 -0.43 5.65
N TYR A 122 5.18 -0.15 4.45
CA TYR A 122 3.86 0.47 4.25
C TYR A 122 2.74 -0.39 4.84
N LEU A 123 2.73 -1.68 4.53
CA LEU A 123 1.73 -2.61 5.02
C LEU A 123 1.73 -2.69 6.54
N TYR A 124 2.91 -2.86 7.14
CA TYR A 124 3.02 -2.94 8.60
C TYR A 124 2.61 -1.63 9.28
N THR A 125 2.96 -0.49 8.68
CA THR A 125 2.52 0.84 9.14
C THR A 125 1.01 0.94 9.16
N LYS A 126 0.33 0.48 8.11
CA LYS A 126 -1.14 0.47 8.02
C LYS A 126 -1.77 -0.38 9.10
N LEU A 127 -1.24 -1.57 9.37
CA LEU A 127 -1.73 -2.45 10.43
C LEU A 127 -1.67 -1.79 11.80
N ILE A 128 -0.53 -1.17 12.12
CA ILE A 128 -0.35 -0.46 13.39
C ILE A 128 -1.25 0.78 13.46
N ALA A 129 -1.35 1.55 12.37
CA ALA A 129 -2.24 2.71 12.31
C ALA A 129 -3.70 2.31 12.50
N GLY A 130 -4.14 1.20 11.89
CA GLY A 130 -5.48 0.65 12.06
C GLY A 130 -5.79 0.30 13.52
N SER A 131 -4.88 -0.36 14.23
CA SER A 131 -5.02 -0.66 15.67
C SER A 131 -5.15 0.63 16.50
N LEU A 132 -4.35 1.64 16.22
CA LEU A 132 -4.42 2.92 16.92
C LEU A 132 -5.73 3.68 16.65
N CYS A 133 -6.25 3.60 15.43
CA CYS A 133 -7.55 4.21 15.09
C CYS A 133 -8.73 3.56 15.82
N THR A 134 -8.60 2.30 16.27
CA THR A 134 -9.57 1.63 17.16
C THR A 134 -9.30 1.87 18.63
N ASN A 135 -8.47 2.87 18.98
CA ASN A 135 -8.07 3.24 20.33
C ASN A 135 -7.26 2.17 21.09
N ASP A 136 -6.67 1.23 20.37
CA ASP A 136 -5.85 0.18 20.96
C ASP A 136 -4.37 0.60 21.07
N THR A 137 -4.09 1.44 22.06
CA THR A 137 -2.71 1.86 22.34
C THR A 137 -1.88 0.77 23.01
N LEU A 138 -2.50 -0.22 23.64
CA LEU A 138 -1.79 -1.35 24.27
C LEU A 138 -1.19 -2.26 23.18
N ALA A 139 -1.95 -2.61 22.15
CA ALA A 139 -1.45 -3.37 21.01
C ALA A 139 -0.25 -2.69 20.33
N PHE A 140 -0.24 -1.36 20.28
CA PHE A 140 0.93 -0.64 19.77
C PHE A 140 2.15 -0.80 20.68
N HIS A 141 2.00 -0.73 21.99
CA HIS A 141 3.11 -0.91 22.94
C HIS A 141 3.72 -2.30 22.81
N GLU A 142 2.90 -3.32 22.72
CA GLU A 142 3.36 -4.72 22.54
C GLU A 142 4.12 -4.91 21.22
N LYS A 143 3.66 -4.27 20.14
CA LYS A 143 4.27 -4.39 18.80
C LYS A 143 5.35 -3.37 18.51
N ARG A 144 5.65 -2.46 19.44
CA ARG A 144 6.57 -1.34 19.18
C ARG A 144 7.96 -1.78 18.78
N THR A 145 8.53 -2.75 19.48
CA THR A 145 9.87 -3.26 19.17
C THR A 145 9.91 -3.86 17.75
N GLN A 146 8.87 -4.60 17.38
CA GLN A 146 8.72 -5.16 16.04
C GLN A 146 8.53 -4.05 14.99
N PHE A 147 7.70 -3.05 15.29
CA PHE A 147 7.53 -1.87 14.42
C PHE A 147 8.86 -1.15 14.16
N ASP A 148 9.62 -0.87 15.21
CA ASP A 148 10.92 -0.19 15.10
C ASP A 148 11.96 -1.04 14.36
N SER A 149 11.83 -2.38 14.36
CA SER A 149 12.70 -3.28 13.60
C SER A 149 12.37 -3.35 12.11
N ILE A 150 11.08 -3.28 11.76
CA ILE A 150 10.59 -3.42 10.38
C ILE A 150 10.56 -2.07 9.65
N VAL A 151 9.97 -1.05 10.27
CA VAL A 151 9.74 0.25 9.62
C VAL A 151 10.95 1.15 9.79
N LYS A 152 11.73 1.31 8.73
CA LYS A 152 12.93 2.18 8.71
C LYS A 152 12.66 3.53 8.08
N MET A 153 11.62 3.65 7.25
CA MET A 153 11.25 4.90 6.58
C MET A 153 10.78 5.94 7.59
N SER A 154 11.49 7.06 7.68
CA SER A 154 11.27 8.10 8.70
C SER A 154 9.86 8.71 8.64
N HIS A 155 9.31 8.94 7.44
CA HIS A 155 7.98 9.49 7.28
C HIS A 155 6.87 8.54 7.76
N LEU A 156 7.01 7.23 7.56
CA LEU A 156 6.07 6.23 8.07
C LEU A 156 6.11 6.16 9.60
N ARG A 157 7.31 6.22 10.18
CA ARG A 157 7.48 6.29 11.64
C ARG A 157 6.84 7.55 12.22
N ALA A 158 7.06 8.70 11.57
CA ALA A 158 6.47 9.98 12.00
C ALA A 158 4.94 9.92 11.95
N GLN A 159 4.37 9.35 10.89
CA GLN A 159 2.92 9.17 10.73
C GLN A 159 2.32 8.34 11.88
N VAL A 160 2.91 7.18 12.18
CA VAL A 160 2.42 6.34 13.28
C VAL A 160 2.52 7.04 14.62
N MET A 161 3.64 7.72 14.89
CA MET A 161 3.82 8.47 16.14
C MET A 161 2.84 9.64 16.27
N GLN A 162 2.50 10.30 15.19
CA GLN A 162 1.46 11.33 15.17
C GLN A 162 0.09 10.73 15.55
N ILE A 163 -0.32 9.63 14.91
CA ILE A 163 -1.58 8.94 15.23
C ILE A 163 -1.58 8.49 16.68
N TYR A 164 -0.51 7.86 17.16
CA TYR A 164 -0.38 7.42 18.54
C TYR A 164 -0.57 8.57 19.54
N ASN A 165 0.07 9.71 19.32
CA ASN A 165 -0.04 10.86 20.19
C ASN A 165 -1.46 11.46 20.19
N GLN A 166 -2.11 11.51 19.01
CA GLN A 166 -3.50 11.96 18.88
C GLN A 166 -4.45 11.03 19.63
N THR A 167 -4.33 9.71 19.43
CA THR A 167 -5.15 8.70 20.14
C THR A 167 -4.95 8.79 21.65
N LYS A 168 -3.72 8.90 22.11
CA LYS A 168 -3.41 9.05 23.53
C LYS A 168 -3.98 10.32 24.14
N SER A 169 -3.96 11.43 23.40
CA SER A 169 -4.57 12.69 23.82
C SER A 169 -6.09 12.58 23.90
N TYR A 170 -6.71 11.95 22.91
CA TYR A 170 -8.15 11.69 22.89
C TYR A 170 -8.59 10.81 24.07
N LEU A 171 -7.87 9.73 24.36
CA LEU A 171 -8.19 8.83 25.48
C LEU A 171 -8.07 9.51 26.84
N LYS A 172 -7.19 10.54 26.98
CA LYS A 172 -7.08 11.32 28.21
C LYS A 172 -8.23 12.32 28.38
N ASN A 173 -8.68 12.93 27.29
CA ASN A 173 -9.75 13.93 27.28
C ASN A 173 -10.69 13.64 26.08
N PRO A 174 -11.56 12.62 26.18
CA PRO A 174 -12.48 12.30 25.11
C PRO A 174 -13.44 13.48 24.89
N GLN A 175 -13.38 14.06 23.68
CA GLN A 175 -14.35 15.06 23.27
C GLN A 175 -15.70 14.37 23.07
N PRO A 176 -16.81 14.94 23.59
CA PRO A 176 -18.12 14.38 23.30
C PRO A 176 -18.35 14.40 21.78
N VAL A 177 -18.77 13.27 21.23
CA VAL A 177 -19.23 13.23 19.84
C VAL A 177 -20.40 14.18 19.74
N SER A 178 -20.27 15.24 18.94
CA SER A 178 -21.40 16.15 18.76
C SER A 178 -22.52 15.38 18.07
N ASP A 179 -23.74 15.41 18.64
CA ASP A 179 -24.94 14.76 18.09
C ASP A 179 -25.27 15.19 16.64
N ASN A 180 -24.58 16.20 16.13
CA ASN A 180 -24.72 16.73 14.78
C ASN A 180 -24.06 15.89 13.66
N LEU A 181 -23.37 14.80 13.99
CA LEU A 181 -22.77 13.90 13.00
C LEU A 181 -23.60 12.65 12.70
N LEU A 182 -24.84 12.56 13.23
CA LEU A 182 -25.74 11.42 13.05
C LEU A 182 -26.86 11.68 12.03
N TYR A 183 -26.71 12.68 11.14
CA TYR A 183 -27.68 12.91 10.05
C TYR A 183 -26.99 13.08 8.69
#